data_2f04a5c2bcd667f09fa4ff1192f10575
#
_entry.id   2f04a5c2bcd667f09fa4ff1192f10575
#
_cell.length_a   1.000
_cell.length_b   1.000
_cell.length_c   1.000
_cell.angle_alpha   90.00
_cell.angle_beta   90.00
_cell.angle_gamma   90.00
#
_symmetry.space_group_name_H-M   'P 1'
#
loop_
_entity.id
_entity.type
_entity.pdbx_description
1 polymer ?
#
loop_
_entity_poly.entity_id
_entity_poly.type
_entity_poly.pdbx_seq_one_letter_code
_entity_poly.pdbx_strand_id
1 'polypeptide(L)'
;MISLGAVAINKKGDNFGDFEINLAPMENSVSDPVTMDWFNSEAPDALNYCTKNQIPPKEAMNQFGDWLLKLPSPRIMAAHPAPIDFAWVNYYFLEFLHDRLDKYPFHEPFFQVMPAFDIKSYAARVLQKDYADINRNNYPIELHNNKNHTHKAIDDAREYASLLVKLLNI
;
A
#
# COMPACT_ATOMS: atom_id res chain seq x y z
N MET A 1 8.43 6.89 5.43
CA MET A 1 7.82 6.56 4.12
C MET A 1 8.30 7.57 3.09
N ILE A 2 8.77 7.13 1.92
CA ILE A 2 9.29 8.00 0.85
C ILE A 2 8.40 8.00 -0.41
N SER A 3 7.52 7.02 -0.54
CA SER A 3 6.49 7.00 -1.57
C SER A 3 5.25 6.25 -1.06
N LEU A 4 4.10 6.57 -1.65
CA LEU A 4 2.82 5.91 -1.39
C LEU A 4 2.17 5.63 -2.74
N GLY A 5 1.81 4.37 -2.97
CA GLY A 5 1.03 3.90 -4.10
C GLY A 5 -0.23 3.20 -3.61
N ALA A 6 -1.36 3.50 -4.22
CA ALA A 6 -2.63 2.85 -3.91
C ALA A 6 -3.48 2.65 -5.17
N VAL A 7 -4.25 1.57 -5.20
CA VAL A 7 -5.19 1.25 -6.29
C VAL A 7 -6.54 0.93 -5.69
N ALA A 8 -7.57 1.62 -6.15
CA ALA A 8 -8.93 1.38 -5.69
C ALA A 8 -9.65 0.41 -6.63
N ILE A 9 -10.01 -0.75 -6.10
CA ILE A 9 -10.70 -1.80 -6.86
C ILE A 9 -11.92 -2.32 -6.10
N ASN A 10 -12.86 -2.94 -6.81
CA ASN A 10 -13.86 -3.80 -6.19
C ASN A 10 -13.52 -5.29 -6.38
N LYS A 11 -14.31 -6.17 -5.79
CA LYS A 11 -14.13 -7.62 -5.88
C LYS A 11 -14.23 -8.21 -7.29
N LYS A 12 -14.78 -7.44 -8.26
CA LYS A 12 -14.84 -7.84 -9.68
C LYS A 12 -13.59 -7.43 -10.45
N GLY A 13 -12.74 -6.57 -9.87
CA GLY A 13 -11.56 -6.01 -10.51
C GLY A 13 -11.82 -4.69 -11.24
N ASP A 14 -13.00 -4.09 -11.11
CA ASP A 14 -13.23 -2.75 -11.65
C ASP A 14 -12.32 -1.76 -10.90
N ASN A 15 -11.55 -0.98 -11.64
CA ASN A 15 -10.64 0.04 -11.10
C ASN A 15 -11.34 1.39 -11.00
N PHE A 16 -11.35 1.99 -9.80
CA PHE A 16 -11.90 3.32 -9.50
C PHE A 16 -10.83 4.42 -9.46
N GLY A 17 -9.58 4.08 -9.68
CA GLY A 17 -8.46 5.01 -9.77
C GLY A 17 -7.21 4.53 -9.05
N ASP A 18 -6.11 5.05 -9.52
CA ASP A 18 -4.78 4.86 -8.93
C ASP A 18 -4.35 6.17 -8.25
N PHE A 19 -3.61 6.05 -7.17
CA PHE A 19 -2.97 7.16 -6.48
C PHE A 19 -1.49 6.88 -6.32
N GLU A 20 -0.65 7.87 -6.61
CA GLU A 20 0.79 7.78 -6.42
C GLU A 20 1.35 9.13 -5.99
N ILE A 21 2.24 9.11 -5.01
CA ILE A 21 2.91 10.31 -4.56
C ILE A 21 4.25 9.98 -3.89
N ASN A 22 5.25 10.85 -4.11
CA ASN A 22 6.53 10.77 -3.43
C ASN A 22 6.58 11.81 -2.31
N LEU A 23 7.03 11.37 -1.13
CA LEU A 23 7.05 12.17 0.09
C LEU A 23 8.47 12.56 0.45
N ALA A 24 8.68 13.83 0.80
CA ALA A 24 9.90 14.25 1.46
C ALA A 24 10.05 13.55 2.83
N PRO A 25 11.28 13.29 3.29
CA PRO A 25 11.50 12.79 4.64
C PRO A 25 10.84 13.70 5.69
N MET A 26 10.30 13.09 6.74
CA MET A 26 9.83 13.87 7.89
C MET A 26 11.01 14.53 8.61
N GLU A 27 10.76 15.68 9.20
CA GLU A 27 11.73 16.35 10.05
C GLU A 27 12.23 15.38 11.14
N ASN A 28 13.53 15.36 11.36
CA ASN A 28 14.21 14.46 12.32
C ASN A 28 14.06 12.95 12.04
N SER A 29 13.54 12.55 10.88
CA SER A 29 13.54 11.13 10.50
C SER A 29 14.94 10.66 10.10
N VAL A 30 15.23 9.41 10.42
CA VAL A 30 16.49 8.76 10.05
C VAL A 30 16.20 7.62 9.10
N SER A 31 16.96 7.56 8.01
CA SER A 31 16.88 6.42 7.09
C SER A 31 17.58 5.20 7.70
N ASP A 32 16.96 4.02 7.58
CA ASP A 32 17.61 2.78 7.97
C ASP A 32 18.74 2.45 6.97
N PRO A 33 20.00 2.33 7.43
CA PRO A 33 21.14 2.11 6.53
C PRO A 33 21.01 0.80 5.72
N VAL A 34 20.51 -0.28 6.35
CA VAL A 34 20.37 -1.58 5.69
C VAL A 34 19.36 -1.50 4.54
N THR A 35 18.24 -0.84 4.77
CA THR A 35 17.23 -0.61 3.73
C THR A 35 17.78 0.26 2.60
N MET A 36 18.54 1.31 2.94
CA MET A 36 19.13 2.19 1.92
C MET A 36 20.21 1.48 1.09
N ASP A 37 21.04 0.66 1.71
CA ASP A 37 22.04 -0.16 1.01
C ASP A 37 21.36 -1.16 0.05
N TRP A 38 20.28 -1.79 0.50
CA TRP A 38 19.48 -2.66 -0.35
C TRP A 38 18.90 -1.92 -1.55
N PHE A 39 18.28 -0.75 -1.35
CA PHE A 39 17.76 0.04 -2.48
C PHE A 39 18.85 0.45 -3.46
N ASN A 40 20.03 0.83 -2.97
CA ASN A 40 21.15 1.23 -3.84
C ASN A 40 21.69 0.04 -4.67
N SER A 41 21.69 -1.18 -4.13
CA SER A 41 22.19 -2.38 -4.82
C SER A 41 21.14 -3.06 -5.70
N GLU A 42 19.93 -3.26 -5.17
CA GLU A 42 18.93 -4.12 -5.80
C GLU A 42 17.84 -3.35 -6.56
N ALA A 43 17.55 -2.10 -6.18
CA ALA A 43 16.46 -1.32 -6.77
C ALA A 43 16.80 0.18 -6.97
N PRO A 44 17.96 0.53 -7.57
CA PRO A 44 18.38 1.93 -7.71
C PRO A 44 17.42 2.79 -8.53
N ASP A 45 16.77 2.20 -9.54
CA ASP A 45 15.78 2.90 -10.35
C ASP A 45 14.52 3.26 -9.54
N ALA A 46 14.08 2.37 -8.65
CA ALA A 46 12.97 2.64 -7.75
C ALA A 46 13.32 3.75 -6.76
N LEU A 47 14.51 3.70 -6.16
CA LEU A 47 14.98 4.75 -5.26
C LEU A 47 15.05 6.12 -5.97
N ASN A 48 15.65 6.15 -7.16
CA ASN A 48 15.73 7.36 -7.98
C ASN A 48 14.33 7.90 -8.35
N TYR A 49 13.37 7.01 -8.59
CA TYR A 49 11.98 7.38 -8.86
C TYR A 49 11.30 7.97 -7.62
N CYS A 50 11.39 7.30 -6.48
CA CYS A 50 10.74 7.71 -5.23
C CYS A 50 11.33 8.99 -4.62
N THR A 51 12.57 9.34 -4.98
CA THR A 51 13.24 10.58 -4.50
C THR A 51 13.04 11.78 -5.42
N LYS A 52 12.36 11.62 -6.56
CA LYS A 52 11.99 12.72 -7.45
C LYS A 52 10.65 13.34 -7.09
N ASN A 53 10.54 14.65 -7.30
CA ASN A 53 9.28 15.39 -7.12
C ASN A 53 8.60 15.13 -5.78
N GLN A 54 9.38 14.97 -4.73
CA GLN A 54 8.87 14.78 -3.38
C GLN A 54 8.16 16.03 -2.88
N ILE A 55 7.03 15.86 -2.21
CA ILE A 55 6.30 16.96 -1.57
C ILE A 55 6.25 16.74 -0.05
N PRO A 56 5.97 17.80 0.74
CA PRO A 56 5.85 17.69 2.18
C PRO A 56 4.85 16.61 2.60
N PRO A 57 5.14 15.80 3.65
CA PRO A 57 4.27 14.71 4.09
C PRO A 57 2.84 15.13 4.37
N LYS A 58 2.63 16.28 5.02
CA LYS A 58 1.27 16.81 5.29
C LYS A 58 0.48 17.07 4.01
N GLU A 59 1.13 17.65 3.02
CA GLU A 59 0.50 17.92 1.72
C GLU A 59 0.16 16.60 1.00
N ALA A 60 1.11 15.66 0.96
CA ALA A 60 0.91 14.33 0.38
C ALA A 60 -0.27 13.60 1.01
N MET A 61 -0.35 13.62 2.35
CA MET A 61 -1.44 12.95 3.06
C MET A 61 -2.79 13.64 2.86
N ASN A 62 -2.82 14.98 2.74
CA ASN A 62 -4.06 15.68 2.36
C ASN A 62 -4.54 15.26 0.98
N GLN A 63 -3.64 15.19 -0.01
CA GLN A 63 -3.99 14.74 -1.36
C GLN A 63 -4.48 13.28 -1.35
N PHE A 64 -3.86 12.40 -0.55
CA PHE A 64 -4.30 11.02 -0.38
C PHE A 64 -5.69 10.93 0.26
N GLY A 65 -5.93 11.69 1.33
CA GLY A 65 -7.24 11.77 1.97
C GLY A 65 -8.33 12.27 1.02
N ASP A 66 -8.03 13.32 0.23
CA ASP A 66 -8.97 13.86 -0.76
C ASP A 66 -9.28 12.86 -1.88
N TRP A 67 -8.27 12.05 -2.29
CA TRP A 67 -8.49 10.97 -3.25
C TRP A 67 -9.38 9.87 -2.65
N LEU A 68 -9.12 9.44 -1.40
CA LEU A 68 -9.95 8.45 -0.73
C LEU A 68 -11.42 8.90 -0.62
N LEU A 69 -11.67 10.16 -0.30
CA LEU A 69 -13.04 10.69 -0.15
C LEU A 69 -13.84 10.70 -1.46
N LYS A 70 -13.17 10.65 -2.62
CA LYS A 70 -13.82 10.55 -3.94
C LYS A 70 -14.20 9.12 -4.31
N LEU A 71 -13.66 8.12 -3.61
CA LEU A 71 -13.93 6.72 -3.89
C LEU A 71 -15.28 6.27 -3.29
N PRO A 72 -15.92 5.25 -3.89
CA PRO A 72 -17.13 4.65 -3.33
C PRO A 72 -16.91 4.14 -1.90
N SER A 73 -17.96 4.23 -1.09
CA SER A 73 -18.00 3.65 0.28
C SER A 73 -18.76 2.31 0.25
N PRO A 74 -18.45 1.35 1.13
CA PRO A 74 -17.39 1.39 2.15
C PRO A 74 -16.00 1.13 1.56
N ARG A 75 -14.99 1.79 2.14
CA ARG A 75 -13.59 1.62 1.79
C ARG A 75 -12.86 0.77 2.82
N ILE A 76 -12.07 -0.18 2.34
CA ILE A 76 -11.26 -1.09 3.15
C ILE A 76 -9.83 -0.96 2.65
N MET A 77 -8.87 -0.71 3.55
CA MET A 77 -7.46 -0.83 3.21
C MET A 77 -7.08 -2.30 3.07
N ALA A 78 -6.36 -2.67 2.02
CA ALA A 78 -5.79 -3.99 1.85
C ALA A 78 -4.31 -3.88 1.48
N ALA A 79 -3.46 -4.75 2.02
CA ALA A 79 -2.03 -4.77 1.70
C ALA A 79 -1.40 -6.17 1.91
N HIS A 80 -0.12 -6.33 1.49
CA HIS A 80 0.57 -7.61 1.51
C HIS A 80 2.04 -7.49 1.98
N PRO A 81 2.35 -7.81 3.25
CA PRO A 81 1.45 -8.05 4.38
C PRO A 81 0.92 -6.73 4.95
N ALA A 82 -0.34 -6.70 5.30
CA ALA A 82 -1.00 -5.50 5.78
C ALA A 82 -0.35 -4.83 7.01
N PRO A 83 0.20 -5.54 8.01
CA PRO A 83 0.79 -4.89 9.18
C PRO A 83 1.87 -3.86 8.87
N ILE A 84 2.65 -4.05 7.80
CA ILE A 84 3.74 -3.14 7.42
C ILE A 84 3.16 -1.85 6.85
N ASP A 85 2.35 -1.95 5.80
CA ASP A 85 1.79 -0.78 5.11
C ASP A 85 0.79 -0.04 6.01
N PHE A 86 -0.02 -0.83 6.76
CA PHE A 86 -0.98 -0.26 7.70
C PHE A 86 -0.30 0.58 8.79
N ALA A 87 0.83 0.12 9.35
CA ALA A 87 1.55 0.86 10.37
C ALA A 87 1.99 2.24 9.86
N TRP A 88 2.53 2.30 8.64
CA TRP A 88 2.95 3.55 8.02
C TRP A 88 1.77 4.48 7.71
N VAL A 89 0.73 3.98 7.04
CA VAL A 89 -0.46 4.78 6.70
C VAL A 89 -1.15 5.28 7.97
N ASN A 90 -1.29 4.41 8.98
CA ASN A 90 -1.88 4.76 10.26
C ASN A 90 -1.09 5.87 10.97
N TYR A 91 0.23 5.74 11.04
CA TYR A 91 1.09 6.73 11.66
C TYR A 91 0.97 8.10 10.96
N TYR A 92 1.04 8.10 9.62
CA TYR A 92 0.94 9.35 8.84
C TYR A 92 -0.46 9.98 8.92
N PHE A 93 -1.52 9.18 9.01
CA PHE A 93 -2.87 9.70 9.23
C PHE A 93 -2.98 10.39 10.60
N LEU A 94 -2.50 9.75 11.65
CA LEU A 94 -2.52 10.32 12.99
C LEU A 94 -1.65 11.57 13.10
N GLU A 95 -0.52 11.61 12.45
CA GLU A 95 0.42 12.74 12.49
C GLU A 95 -0.08 13.95 11.67
N PHE A 96 -0.60 13.71 10.47
CA PHE A 96 -0.85 14.78 9.51
C PHE A 96 -2.32 15.06 9.22
N LEU A 97 -3.23 14.13 9.55
CA LEU A 97 -4.67 14.25 9.28
C LEU A 97 -5.53 14.09 10.53
N HIS A 98 -4.96 14.19 11.72
CA HIS A 98 -5.71 14.02 12.97
C HIS A 98 -6.95 14.96 13.08
N ASP A 99 -6.86 16.13 12.49
CA ASP A 99 -7.91 17.14 12.41
C ASP A 99 -9.03 16.80 11.41
N ARG A 100 -8.81 15.79 10.55
CA ARG A 100 -9.76 15.28 9.55
C ARG A 100 -10.32 13.90 9.91
N LEU A 101 -9.95 13.33 11.05
CA LEU A 101 -10.44 12.04 11.52
C LEU A 101 -11.70 12.23 12.36
N ASP A 102 -12.84 11.67 11.93
CA ASP A 102 -14.10 11.76 12.66
C ASP A 102 -14.12 10.84 13.88
N LYS A 103 -13.47 9.68 13.75
CA LYS A 103 -13.42 8.67 14.79
C LYS A 103 -12.04 8.05 14.91
N TYR A 104 -11.48 8.12 16.09
CA TYR A 104 -10.30 7.36 16.45
C TYR A 104 -10.72 6.02 17.09
N PRO A 105 -10.08 4.90 16.81
CA PRO A 105 -8.94 4.65 15.91
C PRO A 105 -9.34 4.22 14.49
N PHE A 106 -10.55 4.43 14.05
CA PHE A 106 -11.12 3.82 12.84
C PHE A 106 -10.87 4.62 11.56
N HIS A 107 -10.10 5.71 11.62
CA HIS A 107 -9.74 6.55 10.48
C HIS A 107 -10.91 7.02 9.61
N GLU A 108 -12.11 7.13 10.23
CA GLU A 108 -13.20 7.82 9.57
C GLU A 108 -12.79 9.30 9.29
N PRO A 109 -13.16 9.86 8.14
CA PRO A 109 -14.06 9.28 7.12
C PRO A 109 -13.32 8.51 6.01
N PHE A 110 -12.02 8.24 6.10
CA PHE A 110 -11.22 7.66 5.02
C PHE A 110 -11.49 6.16 4.82
N PHE A 111 -11.46 5.38 5.89
CA PHE A 111 -11.78 3.96 5.86
C PHE A 111 -12.92 3.63 6.81
N GLN A 112 -13.91 2.85 6.35
CA GLN A 112 -15.09 2.47 7.14
C GLN A 112 -14.96 1.08 7.76
N VAL A 113 -14.01 0.27 7.32
CA VAL A 113 -13.76 -1.07 7.85
C VAL A 113 -12.30 -1.19 8.28
N MET A 114 -12.09 -1.47 9.54
CA MET A 114 -10.78 -1.57 10.17
C MET A 114 -10.68 -2.88 10.98
N PRO A 115 -9.50 -3.41 11.18
CA PRO A 115 -8.20 -3.04 10.64
C PRO A 115 -8.08 -3.33 9.14
N ALA A 116 -6.87 -3.12 8.57
CA ALA A 116 -6.61 -3.42 7.17
C ALA A 116 -6.80 -4.91 6.86
N PHE A 117 -7.26 -5.22 5.65
CA PHE A 117 -7.36 -6.58 5.13
C PHE A 117 -5.97 -7.09 4.75
N ASP A 118 -5.53 -8.19 5.37
CA ASP A 118 -4.24 -8.80 5.08
C ASP A 118 -4.34 -9.82 3.94
N ILE A 119 -3.86 -9.43 2.77
CA ILE A 119 -3.87 -10.27 1.56
C ILE A 119 -3.04 -11.54 1.78
N LYS A 120 -1.92 -11.46 2.51
CA LYS A 120 -1.06 -12.62 2.77
C LYS A 120 -1.78 -13.68 3.61
N SER A 121 -2.44 -13.31 4.68
CA SER A 121 -3.23 -14.23 5.51
C SER A 121 -4.40 -14.83 4.73
N TYR A 122 -5.07 -14.03 3.92
CA TYR A 122 -6.16 -14.51 3.08
C TYR A 122 -5.65 -15.51 2.04
N ALA A 123 -4.54 -15.23 1.38
CA ALA A 123 -3.90 -16.15 0.43
C ALA A 123 -3.50 -17.47 1.09
N ALA A 124 -2.93 -17.45 2.29
CA ALA A 124 -2.60 -18.67 3.04
C ALA A 124 -3.83 -19.55 3.23
N ARG A 125 -4.97 -18.95 3.61
CA ARG A 125 -6.22 -19.66 3.80
C ARG A 125 -6.80 -20.23 2.50
N VAL A 126 -6.86 -19.42 1.44
CA VAL A 126 -7.44 -19.83 0.15
C VAL A 126 -6.61 -20.93 -0.51
N LEU A 127 -5.27 -20.78 -0.48
CA LEU A 127 -4.34 -21.72 -1.11
C LEU A 127 -4.00 -22.93 -0.22
N GLN A 128 -4.52 -22.97 1.01
CA GLN A 128 -4.25 -24.03 1.99
C GLN A 128 -2.74 -24.24 2.24
N LYS A 129 -2.00 -23.12 2.32
CA LYS A 129 -0.55 -23.09 2.58
C LYS A 129 -0.26 -22.47 3.95
N ASP A 130 0.89 -22.80 4.51
CA ASP A 130 1.39 -22.14 5.70
C ASP A 130 1.69 -20.65 5.40
N TYR A 131 1.42 -19.79 6.38
CA TYR A 131 1.66 -18.34 6.24
C TYR A 131 3.13 -18.00 5.88
N ALA A 132 4.09 -18.79 6.41
CA ALA A 132 5.51 -18.62 6.12
C ALA A 132 5.85 -18.88 4.64
N ASP A 133 5.10 -19.75 3.99
CA ASP A 133 5.32 -20.13 2.59
C ASP A 133 4.66 -19.15 1.60
N ILE A 134 3.81 -18.25 2.10
CA ILE A 134 3.19 -17.22 1.27
C ILE A 134 4.15 -16.06 1.06
N ASN A 135 4.76 -16.05 -0.10
CA ASN A 135 5.57 -14.93 -0.59
C ASN A 135 5.43 -14.81 -2.11
N ARG A 136 5.92 -13.72 -2.66
CA ARG A 136 5.76 -13.38 -4.08
C ARG A 136 6.18 -14.53 -5.01
N ASN A 137 7.26 -15.22 -4.68
CA ASN A 137 7.84 -16.27 -5.54
C ASN A 137 7.12 -17.62 -5.43
N ASN A 138 6.28 -17.81 -4.40
CA ASN A 138 5.64 -19.09 -4.10
C ASN A 138 4.15 -19.14 -4.48
N TYR A 139 3.62 -18.07 -5.07
CA TYR A 139 2.26 -18.09 -5.60
C TYR A 139 2.15 -19.03 -6.81
N PRO A 140 1.01 -19.71 -7.02
CA PRO A 140 0.72 -20.40 -8.27
C PRO A 140 0.86 -19.46 -9.48
N ILE A 141 1.33 -20.01 -10.61
CA ILE A 141 1.64 -19.21 -11.80
C ILE A 141 0.43 -18.43 -12.32
N GLU A 142 -0.78 -18.95 -12.13
CA GLU A 142 -2.04 -18.33 -12.54
C GLU A 142 -2.33 -17.03 -11.77
N LEU A 143 -1.76 -16.91 -10.56
CA LEU A 143 -1.90 -15.73 -9.71
C LEU A 143 -0.84 -14.67 -9.98
N HIS A 144 0.26 -15.04 -10.64
CA HIS A 144 1.29 -14.09 -11.00
C HIS A 144 0.78 -13.04 -12.00
N ASN A 145 1.19 -11.82 -11.82
CA ASN A 145 1.29 -10.88 -12.92
C ASN A 145 2.67 -11.02 -13.52
N ASN A 146 2.76 -11.36 -14.82
CA ASN A 146 4.01 -11.51 -15.56
C ASN A 146 4.78 -10.18 -15.76
N LYS A 147 4.60 -9.20 -14.88
CA LYS A 147 5.30 -7.93 -14.93
C LYS A 147 6.57 -7.98 -14.08
N ASN A 148 7.63 -7.36 -14.61
CA ASN A 148 8.84 -7.15 -13.84
C ASN A 148 8.51 -6.37 -12.56
N HIS A 149 8.97 -6.87 -11.43
CA HIS A 149 8.83 -6.20 -10.15
C HIS A 149 9.76 -4.98 -10.12
N THR A 150 9.17 -3.80 -10.07
CA THR A 150 9.91 -2.54 -10.19
C THR A 150 10.28 -1.93 -8.84
N HIS A 151 9.73 -2.44 -7.75
CA HIS A 151 9.83 -1.88 -6.40
C HIS A 151 9.31 -0.43 -6.26
N LYS A 152 8.50 0.02 -7.22
CA LYS A 152 7.76 1.28 -7.10
C LYS A 152 6.44 1.02 -6.39
N ALA A 153 6.09 1.86 -5.43
CA ALA A 153 4.90 1.67 -4.59
C ALA A 153 3.61 1.48 -5.41
N ILE A 154 3.45 2.20 -6.52
CA ILE A 154 2.25 2.05 -7.36
C ILE A 154 2.22 0.73 -8.13
N ASP A 155 3.37 0.24 -8.60
CA ASP A 155 3.42 -1.02 -9.33
C ASP A 155 3.17 -2.21 -8.39
N ASP A 156 3.68 -2.14 -7.16
CA ASP A 156 3.39 -3.12 -6.11
C ASP A 156 1.90 -3.09 -5.74
N ALA A 157 1.30 -1.92 -5.57
CA ALA A 157 -0.13 -1.79 -5.31
C ALA A 157 -0.99 -2.39 -6.44
N ARG A 158 -0.62 -2.19 -7.71
CA ARG A 158 -1.30 -2.79 -8.87
C ARG A 158 -1.15 -4.32 -8.91
N GLU A 159 0.04 -4.81 -8.57
CA GLU A 159 0.30 -6.26 -8.52
C GLU A 159 -0.56 -6.92 -7.45
N TYR A 160 -0.57 -6.39 -6.22
CA TYR A 160 -1.36 -6.94 -5.13
C TYR A 160 -2.87 -6.72 -5.28
N ALA A 161 -3.30 -5.65 -5.93
CA ALA A 161 -4.71 -5.47 -6.32
C ALA A 161 -5.16 -6.59 -7.28
N SER A 162 -4.37 -6.88 -8.30
CA SER A 162 -4.66 -7.97 -9.24
C SER A 162 -4.65 -9.35 -8.56
N LEU A 163 -3.67 -9.60 -7.68
CA LEU A 163 -3.61 -10.83 -6.88
C LEU A 163 -4.85 -10.99 -6.02
N LEU A 164 -5.27 -9.93 -5.31
CA LEU A 164 -6.45 -9.97 -4.45
C LEU A 164 -7.71 -10.30 -5.23
N VAL A 165 -7.92 -9.68 -6.40
CA VAL A 165 -9.08 -10.00 -7.27
C VAL A 165 -9.10 -11.48 -7.64
N LYS A 166 -7.96 -12.04 -8.04
CA LYS A 166 -7.85 -13.46 -8.39
C LYS A 166 -8.16 -14.36 -7.19
N LEU A 167 -7.60 -14.05 -6.01
CA LEU A 167 -7.86 -14.81 -4.78
C LEU A 167 -9.33 -14.76 -4.33
N LEU A 168 -10.01 -13.63 -4.56
CA LEU A 168 -11.43 -13.48 -4.21
C LEU A 168 -12.37 -14.26 -5.14
N ASN A 169 -11.88 -14.75 -6.28
CA ASN A 169 -12.64 -15.47 -7.29
C ASN A 169 -12.25 -16.96 -7.41
N ILE A 170 -11.44 -17.50 -6.48
CA ILE A 170 -11.19 -18.92 -6.28
C ILE A 170 -12.27 -19.49 -5.39
#